data_e03102b8252883f1cde87e52fb62ba79
#
_entry.id   e03102b8252883f1cde87e52fb62ba79
#
_cell.length_a   1.000
_cell.length_b   1.000
_cell.length_c   1.000
_cell.angle_alpha   90.00
_cell.angle_beta   90.00
_cell.angle_gamma   90.00
#
_symmetry.space_group_name_H-M   'P 1'
#
loop_
_entity.id
_entity.type
_entity.pdbx_description
1 polymer ?
#
loop_
_entity_poly.entity_id
_entity_poly.type
_entity_poly.pdbx_seq_one_letter_code
_entity_poly.pdbx_strand_id
1 'polypeptide(L)'
;MKTFAALLSCVTLIAAEPAKRPSAEEMKALAFKMAVDVTSTKDGSSQKVVYYQPNSAAKDVAGPAAPLLVFLHSWSGSIEQAPGLVGLAKHRGWVMIAPAFRGPNNRPEACASDLASQDILDAVEYAKAHARIDPNRIYLVGGSGGGHMSLVMAARAPHLWAGVSAWVPIADLTAWHAESTMRKNNYAKMIEQSCGGAPGPATEAEYRHRSPLFHLAAAKGVPLDINTGIHDGHTGSVPVSHSLLAFNALATPDRQVSAADIDFMVREQKIPAALAGETQTDPERQKATLFRRASGNARVTVFEGGHDSEPSAALEWLSRQRKGQPADWSLGQKPGKAGAATEVSK
;
A
#
# COMPACT_ATOMS: atom_id res chain seq x y z
N MET A 1 -52.75 14.75 -48.46
CA MET A 1 -52.35 14.39 -47.10
C MET A 1 -51.50 13.10 -47.14
N LYS A 2 -50.21 13.21 -46.97
CA LYS A 2 -49.27 12.05 -46.93
C LYS A 2 -48.74 11.97 -45.49
N THR A 3 -49.13 10.94 -44.78
CA THR A 3 -48.73 10.64 -43.42
C THR A 3 -47.34 10.01 -43.42
N PHE A 4 -46.36 10.64 -42.79
CA PHE A 4 -45.03 10.08 -42.53
C PHE A 4 -45.09 9.32 -41.20
N ALA A 5 -44.84 8.02 -41.24
CA ALA A 5 -44.62 7.18 -40.07
C ALA A 5 -43.15 7.23 -39.69
N ALA A 6 -42.82 7.73 -38.49
CA ALA A 6 -41.48 7.69 -37.94
C ALA A 6 -41.24 6.32 -37.24
N LEU A 7 -40.29 5.56 -37.77
CA LEU A 7 -39.79 4.38 -37.07
C LEU A 7 -38.86 4.82 -35.93
N LEU A 8 -39.26 4.59 -34.71
CA LEU A 8 -38.39 4.69 -33.52
C LEU A 8 -37.58 3.41 -33.41
N SER A 9 -36.30 3.48 -33.72
CA SER A 9 -35.35 2.39 -33.50
C SER A 9 -34.95 2.39 -32.02
N CYS A 10 -35.42 1.39 -31.26
CA CYS A 10 -35.00 1.14 -29.88
C CYS A 10 -33.61 0.50 -29.86
N VAL A 11 -32.56 1.28 -29.59
CA VAL A 11 -31.22 0.74 -29.32
C VAL A 11 -31.20 0.27 -27.88
N THR A 12 -31.35 -1.03 -27.68
CA THR A 12 -31.12 -1.67 -26.38
C THR A 12 -29.62 -1.62 -26.06
N LEU A 13 -29.25 -0.75 -25.11
CA LEU A 13 -27.93 -0.81 -24.49
C LEU A 13 -27.83 -2.13 -23.70
N ILE A 14 -27.10 -3.07 -24.24
CA ILE A 14 -26.68 -4.27 -23.50
C ILE A 14 -25.63 -3.78 -22.49
N ALA A 15 -26.01 -3.67 -21.23
CA ALA A 15 -25.06 -3.44 -20.15
C ALA A 15 -24.08 -4.65 -20.12
N ALA A 16 -22.81 -4.40 -20.37
CA ALA A 16 -21.78 -5.43 -20.24
C ALA A 16 -21.78 -5.93 -18.78
N GLU A 17 -21.90 -7.23 -18.59
CA GLU A 17 -21.76 -7.84 -17.27
C GLU A 17 -20.42 -7.41 -16.66
N PRO A 18 -20.36 -7.09 -15.36
CA PRO A 18 -19.10 -6.79 -14.70
C PRO A 18 -18.17 -8.01 -14.82
N ALA A 19 -16.98 -7.80 -15.35
CA ALA A 19 -15.98 -8.85 -15.56
C ALA A 19 -15.78 -9.61 -14.23
N LYS A 20 -15.95 -10.94 -14.28
CA LYS A 20 -15.77 -11.82 -13.13
C LYS A 20 -14.37 -11.64 -12.56
N ARG A 21 -14.25 -11.45 -11.25
CA ARG A 21 -12.93 -11.39 -10.59
C ARG A 21 -12.20 -12.72 -10.80
N PRO A 22 -10.91 -12.70 -11.19
CA PRO A 22 -10.13 -13.93 -11.34
C PRO A 22 -10.13 -14.74 -10.04
N SER A 23 -10.16 -16.05 -10.16
CA SER A 23 -10.01 -16.97 -9.04
C SER A 23 -8.57 -16.92 -8.46
N ALA A 24 -8.36 -17.47 -7.27
CA ALA A 24 -7.02 -17.56 -6.68
C ALA A 24 -6.06 -18.36 -7.57
N GLU A 25 -6.51 -19.42 -8.22
CA GLU A 25 -5.69 -20.22 -9.15
C GLU A 25 -5.33 -19.44 -10.43
N GLU A 26 -6.27 -18.68 -10.97
CA GLU A 26 -6.01 -17.82 -12.14
C GLU A 26 -5.01 -16.71 -11.78
N MET A 27 -5.12 -16.09 -10.59
CA MET A 27 -4.20 -15.10 -10.10
C MET A 27 -2.79 -15.69 -9.90
N LYS A 28 -2.70 -16.88 -9.32
CA LYS A 28 -1.45 -17.61 -9.15
C LYS A 28 -0.81 -17.94 -10.50
N ALA A 29 -1.57 -18.52 -11.44
CA ALA A 29 -1.06 -18.82 -12.78
C ALA A 29 -0.54 -17.55 -13.49
N LEU A 30 -1.27 -16.42 -13.38
CA LEU A 30 -0.87 -15.16 -13.96
C LEU A 30 0.42 -14.61 -13.30
N ALA A 31 0.54 -14.71 -11.97
CA ALA A 31 1.74 -14.30 -11.26
C ALA A 31 2.98 -15.08 -11.74
N PHE A 32 2.88 -16.40 -11.82
CA PHE A 32 4.00 -17.23 -12.31
C PHE A 32 4.34 -16.99 -13.78
N LYS A 33 3.36 -16.69 -14.64
CA LYS A 33 3.58 -16.30 -16.03
C LYS A 33 4.36 -14.98 -16.16
N MET A 34 4.21 -14.08 -15.21
CA MET A 34 4.86 -12.76 -15.17
C MET A 34 6.12 -12.75 -14.29
N ALA A 35 6.42 -13.88 -13.63
CA ALA A 35 7.54 -13.95 -12.71
C ALA A 35 8.88 -14.04 -13.45
N VAL A 36 9.85 -13.32 -12.93
CA VAL A 36 11.27 -13.40 -13.26
C VAL A 36 12.05 -13.79 -12.01
N ASP A 37 13.27 -14.28 -12.21
CA ASP A 37 14.20 -14.56 -11.14
C ASP A 37 15.15 -13.37 -10.95
N VAL A 38 15.28 -12.90 -9.71
CA VAL A 38 16.23 -11.86 -9.31
C VAL A 38 17.15 -12.45 -8.25
N THR A 39 18.45 -12.35 -8.47
CA THR A 39 19.45 -12.84 -7.51
C THR A 39 19.60 -11.85 -6.37
N SER A 40 19.45 -12.33 -5.14
CA SER A 40 19.73 -11.55 -3.95
C SER A 40 21.22 -11.24 -3.86
N THR A 41 21.57 -9.97 -3.77
CA THR A 41 22.97 -9.53 -3.63
C THR A 41 23.54 -9.86 -2.24
N LYS A 42 22.69 -10.21 -1.27
CA LYS A 42 23.11 -10.48 0.10
C LYS A 42 23.56 -11.93 0.31
N ASP A 43 22.91 -12.89 -0.34
CA ASP A 43 23.21 -14.33 -0.12
C ASP A 43 23.26 -15.16 -1.41
N GLY A 44 23.10 -14.56 -2.58
CA GLY A 44 23.16 -15.24 -3.88
C GLY A 44 21.91 -16.07 -4.20
N SER A 45 20.90 -16.13 -3.34
CA SER A 45 19.68 -16.90 -3.58
C SER A 45 18.83 -16.28 -4.70
N SER A 46 18.15 -17.12 -5.48
CA SER A 46 17.18 -16.66 -6.48
C SER A 46 15.83 -16.37 -5.83
N GLN A 47 15.31 -15.16 -6.07
CA GLN A 47 14.01 -14.71 -5.58
C GLN A 47 13.04 -14.50 -6.74
N LYS A 48 11.81 -15.02 -6.62
CA LYS A 48 10.75 -14.78 -7.60
C LYS A 48 10.22 -13.35 -7.45
N VAL A 49 10.04 -12.67 -8.59
CA VAL A 49 9.54 -11.30 -8.65
C VAL A 49 8.54 -11.20 -9.80
N VAL A 50 7.32 -10.74 -9.56
CA VAL A 50 6.41 -10.37 -10.66
C VAL A 50 6.87 -9.04 -11.23
N TYR A 51 7.08 -9.01 -12.55
CA TYR A 51 7.53 -7.82 -13.27
C TYR A 51 6.57 -7.49 -14.41
N TYR A 52 6.13 -6.24 -14.47
CA TYR A 52 5.34 -5.69 -15.57
C TYR A 52 5.99 -4.42 -16.09
N GLN A 53 6.18 -4.36 -17.41
CA GLN A 53 6.73 -3.21 -18.11
C GLN A 53 5.83 -2.86 -19.29
N PRO A 54 5.29 -1.62 -19.39
CA PRO A 54 4.66 -1.15 -20.60
C PRO A 54 5.69 -0.93 -21.71
N ASN A 55 5.31 -1.13 -22.97
CA ASN A 55 6.21 -0.94 -24.10
C ASN A 55 6.85 0.46 -24.14
N SER A 56 6.11 1.50 -23.74
CA SER A 56 6.60 2.88 -23.65
C SER A 56 7.76 3.08 -22.67
N ALA A 57 7.96 2.16 -21.73
CA ALA A 57 9.05 2.21 -20.76
C ALA A 57 10.26 1.35 -21.18
N ALA A 58 10.25 0.72 -22.34
CA ALA A 58 11.38 -0.05 -22.84
C ALA A 58 12.59 0.87 -23.10
N LYS A 59 13.80 0.37 -22.85
CA LYS A 59 15.03 1.19 -22.92
C LYS A 59 15.36 1.69 -24.32
N ASP A 60 14.98 0.95 -25.32
CA ASP A 60 15.14 1.24 -26.75
C ASP A 60 14.03 2.11 -27.35
N VAL A 61 12.97 2.38 -26.60
CA VAL A 61 11.86 3.24 -27.03
C VAL A 61 12.08 4.68 -26.58
N ALA A 62 11.99 5.65 -27.47
CA ALA A 62 12.07 7.07 -27.13
C ALA A 62 10.85 7.54 -26.33
N GLY A 63 11.04 8.48 -25.42
CA GLY A 63 9.96 9.08 -24.63
C GLY A 63 10.36 9.32 -23.16
N PRO A 64 9.43 9.78 -22.31
CA PRO A 64 9.72 10.04 -20.90
C PRO A 64 9.95 8.74 -20.11
N ALA A 65 10.79 8.82 -19.08
CA ALA A 65 10.97 7.73 -18.12
C ALA A 65 9.68 7.49 -17.32
N ALA A 66 9.36 6.22 -17.07
CA ALA A 66 8.14 5.81 -16.40
C ALA A 66 8.31 5.79 -14.88
N PRO A 67 7.23 6.04 -14.09
CA PRO A 67 7.22 5.71 -12.67
C PRO A 67 7.39 4.21 -12.43
N LEU A 68 7.98 3.86 -11.28
CA LEU A 68 8.04 2.48 -10.79
C LEU A 68 7.11 2.33 -9.59
N LEU A 69 6.22 1.36 -9.64
CA LEU A 69 5.43 0.89 -8.52
C LEU A 69 6.04 -0.38 -7.93
N VAL A 70 6.43 -0.33 -6.67
CA VAL A 70 6.85 -1.50 -5.90
C VAL A 70 5.67 -1.95 -5.05
N PHE A 71 5.20 -3.18 -5.24
CA PHE A 71 4.10 -3.74 -4.46
C PHE A 71 4.61 -4.83 -3.52
N LEU A 72 4.21 -4.76 -2.24
CA LEU A 72 4.56 -5.72 -1.21
C LEU A 72 3.33 -6.50 -0.76
N HIS A 73 3.43 -7.83 -0.80
CA HIS A 73 2.36 -8.76 -0.45
C HIS A 73 2.03 -8.77 1.05
N SER A 74 0.84 -9.26 1.41
CA SER A 74 0.38 -9.37 2.79
C SER A 74 1.16 -10.41 3.62
N TRP A 75 0.86 -10.51 4.92
CA TRP A 75 1.64 -11.32 5.88
C TRP A 75 1.87 -12.78 5.46
N SER A 76 0.81 -13.45 5.02
CA SER A 76 0.85 -14.86 4.60
C SER A 76 0.89 -15.03 3.07
N GLY A 77 1.03 -13.93 2.33
CA GLY A 77 1.04 -13.92 0.87
C GLY A 77 2.41 -14.15 0.26
N SER A 78 2.46 -14.10 -1.06
CA SER A 78 3.64 -14.06 -1.89
C SER A 78 3.29 -13.37 -3.22
N ILE A 79 4.03 -13.66 -4.30
CA ILE A 79 3.88 -13.00 -5.61
C ILE A 79 2.49 -13.16 -6.23
N GLU A 80 1.69 -14.15 -5.84
CA GLU A 80 0.34 -14.42 -6.37
C GLU A 80 -0.66 -13.27 -6.12
N GLN A 81 -0.35 -12.33 -5.22
CA GLN A 81 -1.18 -11.16 -4.98
C GLN A 81 -0.91 -10.02 -5.97
N ALA A 82 0.25 -10.02 -6.62
CA ALA A 82 0.69 -8.94 -7.50
C ALA A 82 -0.22 -8.68 -8.72
N PRO A 83 -0.77 -9.70 -9.43
CA PRO A 83 -1.60 -9.46 -10.60
C PRO A 83 -2.80 -8.56 -10.37
N GLY A 84 -3.32 -8.48 -9.13
CA GLY A 84 -4.41 -7.57 -8.76
C GLY A 84 -4.09 -6.09 -8.99
N LEU A 85 -2.81 -5.70 -8.97
CA LEU A 85 -2.38 -4.31 -9.18
C LEU A 85 -1.86 -4.04 -10.59
N VAL A 86 -1.55 -5.08 -11.36
CA VAL A 86 -1.01 -4.91 -12.73
C VAL A 86 -1.94 -4.09 -13.62
N GLY A 87 -3.25 -4.31 -13.52
CA GLY A 87 -4.25 -3.54 -14.27
C GLY A 87 -4.19 -2.04 -13.96
N LEU A 88 -4.00 -1.68 -12.70
CA LEU A 88 -3.89 -0.29 -12.26
C LEU A 88 -2.57 0.36 -12.71
N ALA A 89 -1.46 -0.37 -12.66
CA ALA A 89 -0.17 0.07 -13.16
C ALA A 89 -0.19 0.26 -14.69
N LYS A 90 -0.78 -0.71 -15.41
CA LYS A 90 -0.97 -0.66 -16.87
C LYS A 90 -1.77 0.56 -17.30
N HIS A 91 -2.89 0.84 -16.64
CA HIS A 91 -3.74 1.99 -16.95
C HIS A 91 -2.99 3.32 -16.80
N ARG A 92 -2.02 3.39 -15.88
CA ARG A 92 -1.19 4.58 -15.63
C ARG A 92 0.09 4.65 -16.45
N GLY A 93 0.40 3.61 -17.24
CA GLY A 93 1.67 3.50 -17.96
C GLY A 93 2.88 3.34 -17.05
N TRP A 94 2.70 2.78 -15.84
CA TRP A 94 3.76 2.57 -14.86
C TRP A 94 4.41 1.20 -15.02
N VAL A 95 5.69 1.13 -14.77
CA VAL A 95 6.38 -0.13 -14.50
C VAL A 95 5.99 -0.62 -13.12
N MET A 96 5.78 -1.92 -12.94
CA MET A 96 5.46 -2.51 -11.65
C MET A 96 6.40 -3.67 -11.36
N ILE A 97 6.86 -3.76 -10.11
CA ILE A 97 7.64 -4.86 -9.60
C ILE A 97 7.10 -5.31 -8.23
N ALA A 98 7.01 -6.61 -8.03
CA ALA A 98 6.48 -7.20 -6.81
C ALA A 98 7.32 -8.40 -6.39
N PRO A 99 8.33 -8.20 -5.53
CA PRO A 99 9.19 -9.27 -5.04
C PRO A 99 8.47 -10.18 -4.06
N ALA A 100 8.88 -11.45 -4.01
CA ALA A 100 8.47 -12.39 -2.99
C ALA A 100 9.07 -12.06 -1.61
N PHE A 101 10.15 -11.31 -1.56
CA PHE A 101 10.93 -10.90 -0.36
C PHE A 101 10.86 -11.96 0.76
N ARG A 102 11.23 -13.20 0.42
CA ARG A 102 11.27 -14.42 1.24
C ARG A 102 9.92 -15.06 1.49
N GLY A 103 8.83 -14.62 0.85
CA GLY A 103 7.50 -15.23 0.96
C GLY A 103 6.80 -14.94 2.30
N PRO A 104 5.93 -15.85 2.78
CA PRO A 104 5.17 -15.66 4.01
C PRO A 104 6.06 -15.36 5.23
N ASN A 105 5.59 -14.45 6.10
CA ASN A 105 6.31 -13.98 7.29
C ASN A 105 6.23 -14.99 8.46
N ASN A 106 6.80 -16.19 8.26
CA ASN A 106 6.79 -17.29 9.22
C ASN A 106 8.15 -18.01 9.34
N ARG A 107 9.24 -17.29 9.04
CA ARG A 107 10.61 -17.80 9.11
C ARG A 107 11.61 -16.66 9.28
N PRO A 108 12.81 -16.91 9.80
CA PRO A 108 13.80 -15.87 10.11
C PRO A 108 14.24 -15.04 8.90
N GLU A 109 14.25 -15.62 7.69
CA GLU A 109 14.68 -14.94 6.46
C GLU A 109 13.62 -13.95 5.93
N ALA A 110 12.35 -14.09 6.34
CA ALA A 110 11.22 -13.21 5.99
C ALA A 110 11.00 -12.12 7.06
N CYS A 111 9.79 -11.57 7.14
CA CYS A 111 9.34 -10.69 8.24
C CYS A 111 10.33 -9.56 8.56
N ALA A 112 10.56 -8.68 7.59
CA ALA A 112 11.47 -7.54 7.75
C ALA A 112 12.90 -7.90 8.16
N SER A 113 13.38 -9.09 7.81
CA SER A 113 14.80 -9.42 7.92
C SER A 113 15.63 -8.53 6.98
N ASP A 114 16.95 -8.52 7.18
CA ASP A 114 17.85 -7.85 6.25
C ASP A 114 17.86 -8.49 4.87
N LEU A 115 17.65 -9.81 4.78
CA LEU A 115 17.51 -10.54 3.51
C LEU A 115 16.25 -10.08 2.75
N ALA A 116 15.10 -10.04 3.42
CA ALA A 116 13.85 -9.57 2.83
C ALA A 116 13.93 -8.11 2.37
N SER A 117 14.61 -7.25 3.15
CA SER A 117 14.86 -5.86 2.77
C SER A 117 15.75 -5.74 1.53
N GLN A 118 16.83 -6.53 1.48
CA GLN A 118 17.74 -6.53 0.33
C GLN A 118 17.04 -7.02 -0.94
N ASP A 119 16.23 -8.07 -0.85
CA ASP A 119 15.50 -8.60 -2.00
C ASP A 119 14.56 -7.54 -2.64
N ILE A 120 13.98 -6.65 -1.82
CA ILE A 120 13.16 -5.53 -2.32
C ILE A 120 14.06 -4.51 -3.05
N LEU A 121 15.24 -4.19 -2.53
CA LEU A 121 16.20 -3.29 -3.17
C LEU A 121 16.71 -3.88 -4.49
N ASP A 122 17.05 -5.16 -4.50
CA ASP A 122 17.52 -5.87 -5.71
C ASP A 122 16.42 -5.92 -6.78
N ALA A 123 15.16 -6.08 -6.39
CA ALA A 123 14.03 -5.98 -7.32
C ALA A 123 13.91 -4.57 -7.94
N VAL A 124 14.12 -3.50 -7.16
CA VAL A 124 14.13 -2.13 -7.70
C VAL A 124 15.30 -1.95 -8.70
N GLU A 125 16.49 -2.43 -8.37
CA GLU A 125 17.64 -2.35 -9.29
C GLU A 125 17.40 -3.19 -10.55
N TYR A 126 16.77 -4.36 -10.46
CA TYR A 126 16.32 -5.13 -11.61
C TYR A 126 15.40 -4.29 -12.52
N ALA A 127 14.39 -3.63 -11.96
CA ALA A 127 13.49 -2.79 -12.76
C ALA A 127 14.24 -1.64 -13.44
N LYS A 128 15.16 -0.96 -12.75
CA LYS A 128 16.00 0.10 -13.31
C LYS A 128 16.93 -0.42 -14.41
N ALA A 129 17.41 -1.68 -14.31
CA ALA A 129 18.24 -2.30 -15.32
C ALA A 129 17.46 -2.64 -16.60
N HIS A 130 16.15 -2.93 -16.52
CA HIS A 130 15.34 -3.42 -17.62
C HIS A 130 14.41 -2.38 -18.25
N ALA A 131 14.04 -1.32 -17.52
CA ALA A 131 13.17 -0.25 -18.00
C ALA A 131 13.75 1.14 -17.80
N ARG A 132 13.22 2.12 -18.52
CA ARG A 132 13.50 3.55 -18.30
C ARG A 132 12.67 4.04 -17.13
N ILE A 133 13.23 3.97 -15.92
CA ILE A 133 12.58 4.41 -14.69
C ILE A 133 12.95 5.85 -14.38
N ASP A 134 11.95 6.67 -14.00
CA ASP A 134 12.17 7.98 -13.42
C ASP A 134 12.59 7.81 -11.93
N PRO A 135 13.83 8.15 -11.56
CA PRO A 135 14.32 7.97 -10.20
C PRO A 135 13.62 8.87 -9.18
N ASN A 136 12.86 9.87 -9.62
CA ASN A 136 12.07 10.76 -8.78
C ASN A 136 10.62 10.29 -8.60
N ARG A 137 10.25 9.15 -9.19
CA ARG A 137 8.90 8.56 -9.14
C ARG A 137 8.94 7.06 -8.87
N ILE A 138 9.65 6.67 -7.81
CA ILE A 138 9.67 5.29 -7.32
C ILE A 138 8.74 5.24 -6.11
N TYR A 139 7.66 4.48 -6.21
CA TYR A 139 6.59 4.41 -5.24
C TYR A 139 6.52 3.04 -4.59
N LEU A 140 6.11 3.01 -3.32
CA LEU A 140 5.96 1.78 -2.55
C LEU A 140 4.53 1.68 -2.02
N VAL A 141 3.91 0.51 -2.16
CA VAL A 141 2.57 0.24 -1.65
C VAL A 141 2.45 -1.17 -1.09
N GLY A 142 1.75 -1.33 0.01
CA GLY A 142 1.43 -2.62 0.59
C GLY A 142 0.33 -2.55 1.63
N GLY A 143 -0.37 -3.66 1.83
CA GLY A 143 -1.39 -3.81 2.86
C GLY A 143 -1.04 -4.90 3.86
N SER A 144 -1.47 -4.75 5.14
CA SER A 144 -1.22 -5.74 6.19
C SER A 144 0.29 -6.00 6.38
N GLY A 145 0.76 -7.22 6.21
CA GLY A 145 2.18 -7.54 6.18
C GLY A 145 2.97 -6.76 5.13
N GLY A 146 2.37 -6.43 3.98
CA GLY A 146 2.96 -5.52 2.99
C GLY A 146 3.01 -4.08 3.48
N GLY A 147 2.01 -3.64 4.25
CA GLY A 147 2.00 -2.36 4.95
C GLY A 147 3.11 -2.28 6.01
N HIS A 148 3.28 -3.35 6.80
CA HIS A 148 4.40 -3.52 7.72
C HIS A 148 5.74 -3.33 6.99
N MET A 149 5.96 -4.08 5.93
CA MET A 149 7.21 -4.03 5.18
C MET A 149 7.38 -2.68 4.46
N SER A 150 6.29 -2.01 4.05
CA SER A 150 6.34 -0.66 3.48
C SER A 150 6.84 0.36 4.50
N LEU A 151 6.40 0.29 5.76
CA LEU A 151 6.91 1.14 6.84
C LEU A 151 8.39 0.85 7.14
N VAL A 152 8.78 -0.44 7.14
CA VAL A 152 10.19 -0.84 7.31
C VAL A 152 11.07 -0.25 6.21
N MET A 153 10.66 -0.39 4.95
CA MET A 153 11.44 0.11 3.81
C MET A 153 11.45 1.64 3.74
N ALA A 154 10.38 2.32 4.19
CA ALA A 154 10.39 3.78 4.34
C ALA A 154 11.50 4.25 5.29
N ALA A 155 11.75 3.50 6.38
CA ALA A 155 12.79 3.82 7.35
C ALA A 155 14.19 3.36 6.91
N ARG A 156 14.31 2.17 6.29
CA ARG A 156 15.63 1.59 5.92
C ARG A 156 16.22 2.18 4.64
N ALA A 157 15.38 2.62 3.70
CA ALA A 157 15.82 3.19 2.43
C ALA A 157 15.05 4.49 2.08
N PRO A 158 15.03 5.51 2.97
CA PRO A 158 14.23 6.72 2.78
C PRO A 158 14.62 7.51 1.52
N HIS A 159 15.86 7.41 1.07
CA HIS A 159 16.38 8.09 -0.11
C HIS A 159 15.82 7.54 -1.43
N LEU A 160 15.17 6.38 -1.42
CA LEU A 160 14.69 5.71 -2.62
C LEU A 160 13.29 6.17 -3.01
N TRP A 161 12.41 6.42 -2.04
CA TRP A 161 10.98 6.54 -2.26
C TRP A 161 10.54 7.98 -2.55
N ALA A 162 9.74 8.14 -3.60
CA ALA A 162 9.00 9.36 -3.86
C ALA A 162 7.72 9.46 -3.03
N GLY A 163 7.16 8.32 -2.64
CA GLY A 163 6.02 8.20 -1.74
C GLY A 163 5.78 6.75 -1.34
N VAL A 164 5.25 6.57 -0.14
CA VAL A 164 4.92 5.26 0.44
C VAL A 164 3.47 5.28 0.93
N SER A 165 2.66 4.32 0.49
CA SER A 165 1.28 4.15 0.95
C SER A 165 1.14 2.82 1.69
N ALA A 166 1.02 2.88 3.01
CA ALA A 166 0.89 1.74 3.90
C ALA A 166 -0.55 1.58 4.38
N TRP A 167 -1.14 0.41 4.13
CA TRP A 167 -2.53 0.12 4.47
C TRP A 167 -2.61 -0.92 5.57
N VAL A 168 -3.40 -0.64 6.62
CA VAL A 168 -3.61 -1.54 7.77
C VAL A 168 -2.32 -2.19 8.26
N PRO A 169 -1.23 -1.40 8.43
CA PRO A 169 0.11 -1.92 8.67
C PRO A 169 0.30 -2.40 10.11
N ILE A 170 1.10 -3.42 10.31
CA ILE A 170 1.63 -3.78 11.61
C ILE A 170 2.83 -2.86 11.92
N ALA A 171 2.84 -2.16 13.05
CA ALA A 171 3.93 -1.27 13.42
C ALA A 171 4.86 -1.83 14.50
N ASP A 172 4.31 -2.67 15.42
CA ASP A 172 5.03 -3.28 16.53
C ASP A 172 4.70 -4.77 16.61
N LEU A 173 5.70 -5.63 16.43
CA LEU A 173 5.51 -7.08 16.47
C LEU A 173 5.29 -7.61 17.89
N THR A 174 5.81 -6.95 18.92
CA THR A 174 5.57 -7.35 20.31
C THR A 174 4.13 -7.12 20.69
N ALA A 175 3.58 -5.94 20.38
CA ALA A 175 2.17 -5.62 20.60
C ALA A 175 1.26 -6.57 19.80
N TRP A 176 1.56 -6.76 18.50
CA TRP A 176 0.74 -7.61 17.65
C TRP A 176 0.81 -9.09 18.01
N HIS A 177 1.95 -9.57 18.56
CA HIS A 177 2.05 -10.91 19.12
C HIS A 177 1.07 -11.09 20.29
N ALA A 178 1.08 -10.15 21.26
CA ALA A 178 0.17 -10.19 22.41
C ALA A 178 -1.31 -10.17 21.96
N GLU A 179 -1.67 -9.28 21.03
CA GLU A 179 -3.00 -9.18 20.46
C GLU A 179 -3.44 -10.44 19.73
N SER A 180 -2.53 -11.03 18.96
CA SER A 180 -2.76 -12.28 18.23
C SER A 180 -2.93 -13.47 19.16
N THR A 181 -2.19 -13.49 20.26
CA THR A 181 -2.31 -14.51 21.32
C THR A 181 -3.68 -14.42 22.01
N MET A 182 -4.10 -13.22 22.38
CA MET A 182 -5.45 -13.00 22.97
C MET A 182 -6.58 -13.44 22.03
N ARG A 183 -6.43 -13.21 20.74
CA ARG A 183 -7.40 -13.61 19.71
C ARG A 183 -7.28 -15.06 19.27
N LYS A 184 -6.31 -15.80 19.77
CA LYS A 184 -6.04 -17.20 19.45
C LYS A 184 -5.92 -17.47 17.94
N ASN A 185 -5.33 -16.52 17.21
CA ASN A 185 -5.03 -16.69 15.79
C ASN A 185 -3.59 -17.17 15.57
N ASN A 186 -3.27 -17.60 14.35
CA ASN A 186 -1.97 -18.20 14.05
C ASN A 186 -0.82 -17.18 13.90
N TYR A 187 -1.09 -15.88 13.93
CA TYR A 187 -0.04 -14.87 13.70
C TYR A 187 1.01 -14.84 14.83
N ALA A 188 0.60 -15.05 16.09
CA ALA A 188 1.54 -15.14 17.20
C ALA A 188 2.65 -16.18 16.93
N LYS A 189 2.25 -17.40 16.51
CA LYS A 189 3.19 -18.47 16.15
C LYS A 189 4.07 -18.11 14.95
N MET A 190 3.52 -17.45 13.92
CA MET A 190 4.30 -17.00 12.77
C MET A 190 5.34 -15.95 13.14
N ILE A 191 4.99 -15.02 14.04
CA ILE A 191 5.92 -14.02 14.57
C ILE A 191 7.05 -14.72 15.36
N GLU A 192 6.70 -15.67 16.23
CA GLU A 192 7.70 -16.46 16.99
C GLU A 192 8.67 -17.19 16.05
N GLN A 193 8.16 -17.80 14.98
CA GLN A 193 8.99 -18.48 13.98
C GLN A 193 9.95 -17.50 13.27
N SER A 194 9.51 -16.26 13.05
CA SER A 194 10.33 -15.23 12.41
C SER A 194 11.36 -14.61 13.36
N CYS A 195 11.00 -14.45 14.64
CA CYS A 195 11.82 -13.75 15.64
C CYS A 195 12.64 -14.69 16.55
N GLY A 196 12.56 -16.01 16.34
CA GLY A 196 13.31 -17.00 17.13
C GLY A 196 12.68 -17.38 18.46
N GLY A 197 11.37 -17.07 18.68
CA GLY A 197 10.63 -17.42 19.88
C GLY A 197 9.63 -16.33 20.29
N ALA A 198 8.92 -16.59 21.40
CA ALA A 198 8.01 -15.61 22.00
C ALA A 198 8.75 -14.34 22.48
N PRO A 199 8.05 -13.18 22.59
CA PRO A 199 8.66 -11.96 23.11
C PRO A 199 9.27 -12.17 24.52
N GLY A 200 10.53 -11.79 24.67
CA GLY A 200 11.26 -11.90 25.93
C GLY A 200 12.69 -11.39 25.77
N PRO A 201 13.49 -11.38 26.87
CA PRO A 201 14.84 -10.81 26.83
C PRO A 201 15.76 -11.41 25.75
N ALA A 202 15.59 -12.69 25.40
CA ALA A 202 16.40 -13.35 24.38
C ALA A 202 16.02 -12.98 22.94
N THR A 203 14.81 -12.50 22.71
CA THR A 203 14.27 -12.20 21.39
C THR A 203 13.95 -10.70 21.19
N GLU A 204 14.09 -9.87 22.23
CA GLU A 204 13.75 -8.44 22.20
C GLU A 204 14.42 -7.71 21.03
N ALA A 205 15.69 -7.97 20.78
CA ALA A 205 16.45 -7.33 19.71
C ALA A 205 15.84 -7.61 18.34
N GLU A 206 15.41 -8.85 18.06
CA GLU A 206 14.78 -9.25 16.82
C GLU A 206 13.38 -8.61 16.66
N TYR A 207 12.57 -8.63 17.73
CA TYR A 207 11.27 -7.96 17.71
C TYR A 207 11.40 -6.48 17.42
N ARG A 208 12.33 -5.78 18.06
CA ARG A 208 12.59 -4.35 17.82
C ARG A 208 13.14 -4.09 16.41
N HIS A 209 14.12 -4.88 15.97
CA HIS A 209 14.72 -4.74 14.63
C HIS A 209 13.68 -4.87 13.50
N ARG A 210 12.72 -5.78 13.68
CA ARG A 210 11.66 -6.07 12.70
C ARG A 210 10.40 -5.20 12.85
N SER A 211 10.29 -4.42 13.91
CA SER A 211 9.15 -3.53 14.17
C SER A 211 9.44 -2.11 13.66
N PRO A 212 8.78 -1.65 12.59
CA PRO A 212 9.06 -0.34 12.01
C PRO A 212 8.88 0.82 13.01
N LEU A 213 7.99 0.68 13.99
CA LEU A 213 7.71 1.72 14.99
C LEU A 213 8.97 2.32 15.62
N PHE A 214 9.98 1.49 15.88
CA PHE A 214 11.23 1.91 16.52
C PHE A 214 12.21 2.61 15.56
N HIS A 215 11.94 2.61 14.26
CA HIS A 215 12.86 3.11 13.23
C HIS A 215 12.24 4.21 12.36
N LEU A 216 10.92 4.45 12.44
CA LEU A 216 10.19 5.35 11.56
C LEU A 216 10.70 6.80 11.59
N ALA A 217 11.39 7.23 12.64
CA ALA A 217 11.99 8.57 12.69
C ALA A 217 12.95 8.82 11.51
N ALA A 218 13.57 7.78 10.94
CA ALA A 218 14.42 7.87 9.77
C ALA A 218 13.62 8.19 8.47
N ALA A 219 12.31 7.95 8.45
CA ALA A 219 11.44 8.19 7.30
C ALA A 219 10.81 9.59 7.26
N LYS A 220 11.13 10.52 8.17
CA LYS A 220 10.49 11.85 8.27
C LYS A 220 10.51 12.67 6.97
N GLY A 221 11.48 12.46 6.10
CA GLY A 221 11.59 13.13 4.81
C GLY A 221 10.76 12.48 3.68
N VAL A 222 10.20 11.29 3.89
CA VAL A 222 9.46 10.53 2.89
C VAL A 222 7.98 10.88 2.96
N PRO A 223 7.31 11.24 1.84
CA PRO A 223 5.85 11.30 1.78
C PRO A 223 5.26 9.94 2.16
N LEU A 224 4.57 9.85 3.31
CA LEU A 224 4.07 8.59 3.89
C LEU A 224 2.60 8.69 4.25
N ASP A 225 1.75 7.95 3.54
CA ASP A 225 0.30 7.86 3.74
C ASP A 225 -0.05 6.54 4.44
N ILE A 226 -0.52 6.62 5.69
CA ILE A 226 -0.85 5.48 6.55
C ILE A 226 -2.37 5.39 6.67
N ASN A 227 -2.94 4.23 6.35
CA ASN A 227 -4.39 4.06 6.25
C ASN A 227 -4.85 2.87 7.07
N THR A 228 -5.98 2.99 7.78
CA THR A 228 -6.52 1.93 8.62
C THR A 228 -8.05 2.03 8.74
N GLY A 229 -8.72 0.88 8.86
CA GLY A 229 -10.14 0.83 9.17
C GLY A 229 -10.39 0.97 10.66
N ILE A 230 -11.47 1.66 11.04
CA ILE A 230 -11.84 1.85 12.46
C ILE A 230 -12.18 0.52 13.17
N HIS A 231 -12.68 -0.47 12.41
CA HIS A 231 -13.04 -1.77 12.93
C HIS A 231 -11.91 -2.81 12.83
N ASP A 232 -10.74 -2.42 12.30
CA ASP A 232 -9.60 -3.34 12.24
C ASP A 232 -9.12 -3.71 13.64
N GLY A 233 -8.78 -4.96 13.82
CA GLY A 233 -8.54 -5.52 15.14
C GLY A 233 -9.79 -6.14 15.80
N HIS A 234 -11.00 -5.84 15.35
CA HIS A 234 -12.26 -6.49 15.73
C HIS A 234 -12.77 -7.40 14.61
N THR A 235 -12.93 -6.87 13.41
CA THR A 235 -13.29 -7.65 12.21
C THR A 235 -12.08 -8.04 11.35
N GLY A 236 -10.91 -7.49 11.67
CA GLY A 236 -9.62 -7.74 11.03
C GLY A 236 -8.56 -8.16 12.04
N SER A 237 -7.32 -8.23 11.59
CA SER A 237 -6.21 -8.80 12.37
C SER A 237 -5.28 -7.77 13.03
N VAL A 238 -5.35 -6.49 12.62
CA VAL A 238 -4.41 -5.45 13.09
C VAL A 238 -5.18 -4.28 13.69
N PRO A 239 -5.09 -4.03 14.99
CA PRO A 239 -5.76 -2.90 15.61
C PRO A 239 -5.38 -1.55 15.00
N VAL A 240 -6.33 -0.61 14.98
CA VAL A 240 -6.15 0.77 14.51
C VAL A 240 -4.98 1.48 15.19
N SER A 241 -4.63 1.08 16.40
CA SER A 241 -3.50 1.59 17.18
C SER A 241 -2.17 1.52 16.44
N HIS A 242 -1.90 0.44 15.70
CA HIS A 242 -0.65 0.29 14.95
C HIS A 242 -0.43 1.44 13.95
N SER A 243 -1.45 1.80 13.21
CA SER A 243 -1.39 2.92 12.26
C SER A 243 -1.25 4.27 12.94
N LEU A 244 -1.97 4.49 14.04
CA LEU A 244 -1.91 5.74 14.80
C LEU A 244 -0.57 5.93 15.51
N LEU A 245 0.00 4.86 16.07
CA LEU A 245 1.35 4.90 16.68
C LEU A 245 2.45 5.09 15.62
N ALA A 246 2.32 4.47 14.45
CA ALA A 246 3.23 4.70 13.34
C ALA A 246 3.21 6.16 12.87
N PHE A 247 2.03 6.78 12.78
CA PHE A 247 1.90 8.21 12.51
C PHE A 247 2.53 9.06 13.61
N ASN A 248 2.26 8.77 14.88
CA ASN A 248 2.80 9.49 16.02
C ASN A 248 4.33 9.48 16.07
N ALA A 249 4.97 8.39 15.63
CA ALA A 249 6.43 8.32 15.52
C ALA A 249 7.04 9.34 14.52
N LEU A 250 6.23 9.83 13.59
CA LEU A 250 6.62 10.78 12.54
C LEU A 250 6.14 12.20 12.82
N ALA A 251 5.02 12.32 13.54
CA ALA A 251 4.33 13.58 13.80
C ALA A 251 5.08 14.46 14.81
N THR A 252 4.90 15.77 14.68
CA THR A 252 5.30 16.73 15.71
C THR A 252 4.45 16.53 16.98
N PRO A 253 4.95 16.84 18.19
CA PRO A 253 4.23 16.56 19.44
C PRO A 253 2.80 17.12 19.49
N ASP A 254 2.57 18.30 18.94
CA ASP A 254 1.27 18.96 18.86
C ASP A 254 0.30 18.32 17.86
N ARG A 255 0.81 17.46 16.97
CA ARG A 255 0.03 16.74 15.94
C ARG A 255 -0.17 15.27 16.26
N GLN A 256 0.41 14.75 17.32
CA GLN A 256 0.20 13.37 17.75
C GLN A 256 -1.25 13.12 18.16
N VAL A 257 -1.74 11.91 17.97
CA VAL A 257 -3.00 11.42 18.53
C VAL A 257 -2.70 10.94 19.94
N SER A 258 -3.46 11.40 20.93
CA SER A 258 -3.22 11.06 22.32
C SER A 258 -3.41 9.56 22.59
N ALA A 259 -2.71 9.03 23.58
CA ALA A 259 -2.87 7.63 23.98
C ALA A 259 -4.32 7.30 24.37
N ALA A 260 -5.01 8.25 25.04
CA ALA A 260 -6.41 8.09 25.44
C ALA A 260 -7.35 8.01 24.20
N ASP A 261 -7.12 8.84 23.17
CA ASP A 261 -7.90 8.82 21.95
C ASP A 261 -7.65 7.52 21.14
N ILE A 262 -6.40 7.06 21.09
CA ILE A 262 -6.05 5.78 20.44
C ILE A 262 -6.77 4.63 21.16
N ASP A 263 -6.68 4.57 22.48
CA ASP A 263 -7.34 3.55 23.30
C ASP A 263 -8.87 3.57 23.14
N PHE A 264 -9.46 4.78 23.08
CA PHE A 264 -10.88 4.94 22.79
C PHE A 264 -11.24 4.36 21.41
N MET A 265 -10.49 4.69 20.35
CA MET A 265 -10.74 4.16 18.99
C MET A 265 -10.63 2.63 18.96
N VAL A 266 -9.64 2.06 19.64
CA VAL A 266 -9.48 0.60 19.75
C VAL A 266 -10.68 -0.05 20.42
N ARG A 267 -11.17 0.49 21.53
CA ARG A 267 -12.26 -0.12 22.32
C ARG A 267 -13.63 0.13 21.72
N GLU A 268 -13.92 1.38 21.38
CA GLU A 268 -15.26 1.81 20.98
C GLU A 268 -15.51 1.72 19.46
N GLN A 269 -14.46 1.52 18.66
CA GLN A 269 -14.54 1.52 17.18
C GLN A 269 -15.21 2.79 16.64
N LYS A 270 -14.91 3.92 17.25
CA LYS A 270 -15.47 5.24 16.93
C LYS A 270 -14.40 6.31 17.04
N ILE A 271 -14.58 7.41 16.34
CA ILE A 271 -13.72 8.59 16.50
C ILE A 271 -14.15 9.35 17.76
N PRO A 272 -13.21 9.72 18.66
CA PRO A 272 -13.50 10.57 19.81
C PRO A 272 -14.18 11.89 19.38
N ALA A 273 -15.13 12.37 20.15
CA ALA A 273 -15.88 13.58 19.85
C ALA A 273 -14.96 14.80 19.59
N ALA A 274 -13.86 14.90 20.34
CA ALA A 274 -12.87 15.97 20.17
C ALA A 274 -12.15 15.94 18.79
N LEU A 275 -12.12 14.80 18.12
CA LEU A 275 -11.48 14.59 16.82
C LEU A 275 -12.47 14.51 15.66
N ALA A 276 -13.78 14.53 15.91
CA ALA A 276 -14.82 14.33 14.89
C ALA A 276 -14.81 15.40 13.77
N GLY A 277 -14.23 16.58 14.02
CA GLY A 277 -14.04 17.62 12.99
C GLY A 277 -12.85 17.41 12.05
N GLU A 278 -11.95 16.49 12.38
CA GLU A 278 -10.77 16.19 11.56
C GLU A 278 -11.08 15.11 10.51
N THR A 279 -12.10 15.37 9.70
CA THR A 279 -12.47 14.51 8.57
C THR A 279 -12.45 15.32 7.28
N GLN A 280 -12.23 14.63 6.18
CA GLN A 280 -12.21 15.24 4.85
C GLN A 280 -12.78 14.26 3.84
N THR A 281 -13.84 14.69 3.13
CA THR A 281 -14.36 13.91 2.01
C THR A 281 -13.30 13.78 0.93
N ASP A 282 -12.96 12.56 0.58
CA ASP A 282 -11.95 12.26 -0.41
C ASP A 282 -12.62 11.58 -1.62
N PRO A 283 -12.70 12.25 -2.77
CA PRO A 283 -13.40 11.73 -3.94
C PRO A 283 -12.72 10.52 -4.57
N GLU A 284 -11.45 10.26 -4.21
CA GLU A 284 -10.67 9.12 -4.69
C GLU A 284 -10.97 7.85 -3.90
N ARG A 285 -11.65 7.97 -2.73
CA ARG A 285 -11.95 6.84 -1.84
C ARG A 285 -13.37 6.35 -2.03
N GLN A 286 -13.53 5.04 -1.93
CA GLN A 286 -14.84 4.37 -1.85
C GLN A 286 -15.36 4.34 -0.42
N LYS A 287 -14.45 4.25 0.56
CA LYS A 287 -14.77 4.21 1.99
C LYS A 287 -14.75 5.62 2.59
N ALA A 288 -15.73 5.89 3.45
CA ALA A 288 -15.82 7.19 4.13
C ALA A 288 -14.58 7.42 5.03
N THR A 289 -13.97 8.58 4.93
CA THR A 289 -12.93 9.03 5.86
C THR A 289 -13.58 9.49 7.15
N LEU A 290 -13.24 8.85 8.26
CA LEU A 290 -13.76 9.18 9.59
C LEU A 290 -12.85 10.14 10.35
N PHE A 291 -11.53 10.01 10.16
CA PHE A 291 -10.50 10.86 10.74
C PHE A 291 -9.30 10.93 9.80
N ARG A 292 -8.72 12.13 9.68
CA ARG A 292 -7.51 12.32 8.87
C ARG A 292 -6.65 13.43 9.46
N ARG A 293 -5.40 13.12 9.73
CA ARG A 293 -4.43 14.08 10.25
C ARG A 293 -3.11 13.98 9.51
N ALA A 294 -2.52 15.14 9.19
CA ALA A 294 -1.20 15.23 8.60
C ALA A 294 -0.24 15.99 9.52
N SER A 295 1.03 15.61 9.47
CA SER A 295 2.14 16.30 10.13
C SER A 295 3.37 16.19 9.23
N GLY A 296 3.79 17.30 8.64
CA GLY A 296 4.88 17.30 7.65
C GLY A 296 4.59 16.33 6.49
N ASN A 297 5.50 15.40 6.27
CA ASN A 297 5.39 14.40 5.19
C ASN A 297 4.62 13.12 5.59
N ALA A 298 4.07 13.05 6.78
CA ALA A 298 3.26 11.90 7.22
C ALA A 298 1.77 12.28 7.32
N ARG A 299 0.90 11.34 6.92
CA ARG A 299 -0.55 11.42 7.09
C ARG A 299 -1.10 10.11 7.60
N VAL A 300 -2.05 10.17 8.54
CA VAL A 300 -2.88 9.02 8.91
C VAL A 300 -4.32 9.26 8.48
N THR A 301 -4.95 8.21 7.96
CA THR A 301 -6.39 8.19 7.64
C THR A 301 -7.05 7.00 8.31
N VAL A 302 -8.05 7.24 9.14
CA VAL A 302 -8.97 6.22 9.65
C VAL A 302 -10.23 6.27 8.81
N PHE A 303 -10.60 5.16 8.20
CA PHE A 303 -11.77 5.04 7.33
C PHE A 303 -12.82 4.10 7.92
N GLU A 304 -14.05 4.20 7.42
CA GLU A 304 -15.13 3.26 7.74
C GLU A 304 -14.83 1.91 7.09
N GLY A 305 -14.51 0.90 7.89
CA GLY A 305 -14.15 -0.43 7.44
C GLY A 305 -13.26 -1.20 8.41
N GLY A 306 -12.88 -2.40 8.00
CA GLY A 306 -12.00 -3.30 8.75
C GLY A 306 -10.59 -3.37 8.16
N HIS A 307 -10.11 -4.60 7.97
CA HIS A 307 -8.77 -4.89 7.44
C HIS A 307 -8.73 -4.80 5.91
N ASP A 308 -8.92 -3.60 5.40
CA ASP A 308 -9.12 -3.32 3.98
C ASP A 308 -8.03 -2.42 3.38
N SER A 309 -7.95 -2.39 2.06
CA SER A 309 -7.14 -1.44 1.30
C SER A 309 -7.89 -0.91 0.08
N GLU A 310 -7.53 0.28 -0.38
CA GLU A 310 -8.07 0.91 -1.58
C GLU A 310 -6.93 1.23 -2.57
N PRO A 311 -6.48 0.23 -3.35
CA PRO A 311 -5.31 0.40 -4.24
C PRO A 311 -5.44 1.56 -5.22
N SER A 312 -6.64 1.84 -5.75
CA SER A 312 -6.86 2.97 -6.66
C SER A 312 -6.58 4.30 -5.99
N ALA A 313 -7.07 4.51 -4.76
CA ALA A 313 -6.81 5.72 -3.98
C ALA A 313 -5.33 5.85 -3.61
N ALA A 314 -4.67 4.73 -3.26
CA ALA A 314 -3.24 4.69 -2.98
C ALA A 314 -2.43 5.16 -4.20
N LEU A 315 -2.68 4.61 -5.38
CA LEU A 315 -1.95 4.94 -6.59
C LEU A 315 -2.25 6.36 -7.08
N GLU A 316 -3.46 6.85 -6.86
CA GLU A 316 -3.84 8.22 -7.21
C GLU A 316 -3.05 9.22 -6.37
N TRP A 317 -2.99 9.03 -5.05
CA TRP A 317 -2.17 9.86 -4.18
C TRP A 317 -0.67 9.74 -4.53
N LEU A 318 -0.14 8.53 -4.73
CA LEU A 318 1.26 8.31 -5.10
C LEU A 318 1.64 9.03 -6.41
N SER A 319 0.74 9.12 -7.38
CA SER A 319 0.99 9.75 -8.68
C SER A 319 1.44 11.22 -8.58
N ARG A 320 1.03 11.90 -7.52
CA ARG A 320 1.35 13.32 -7.24
C ARG A 320 2.68 13.50 -6.52
N GLN A 321 3.21 12.44 -5.89
CA GLN A 321 4.42 12.54 -5.08
C GLN A 321 5.68 12.61 -5.94
N ARG A 322 6.68 13.32 -5.44
CA ARG A 322 8.02 13.43 -6.05
C ARG A 322 9.08 13.32 -4.97
N LYS A 323 10.13 12.56 -5.25
CA LYS A 323 11.22 12.36 -4.32
C LYS A 323 11.89 13.69 -3.95
N GLY A 324 12.11 13.90 -2.65
CA GLY A 324 12.74 15.10 -2.12
C GLY A 324 11.85 16.35 -2.10
N GLN A 325 10.56 16.20 -2.46
CA GLN A 325 9.59 17.28 -2.32
C GLN A 325 8.71 17.05 -1.09
N PRO A 326 8.15 18.12 -0.49
CA PRO A 326 7.10 17.99 0.51
C PRO A 326 5.94 17.14 -0.03
N ALA A 327 5.28 16.40 0.85
CA ALA A 327 4.13 15.60 0.48
C ALA A 327 2.98 16.45 -0.07
N ASP A 328 2.47 16.08 -1.23
CA ASP A 328 1.27 16.67 -1.80
C ASP A 328 0.02 15.99 -1.20
N TRP A 329 -0.66 16.72 -0.31
CA TRP A 329 -1.89 16.28 0.34
C TRP A 329 -3.15 16.79 -0.35
N SER A 330 -3.05 17.40 -1.52
CA SER A 330 -4.22 17.81 -2.30
C SER A 330 -5.10 16.60 -2.62
N LEU A 331 -6.40 16.82 -2.64
CA LEU A 331 -7.36 15.82 -3.11
C LEU A 331 -7.54 15.96 -4.61
N GLY A 332 -7.65 14.83 -5.31
CA GLY A 332 -7.98 14.82 -6.72
C GLY A 332 -9.33 15.51 -6.97
N GLN A 333 -9.41 16.28 -8.04
CA GLN A 333 -10.71 16.72 -8.52
C GLN A 333 -11.40 15.52 -9.16
N LYS A 334 -12.69 15.28 -8.85
CA LYS A 334 -13.48 14.36 -9.67
C LYS A 334 -13.32 14.80 -11.14
N PRO A 335 -13.01 13.89 -12.09
CA PRO A 335 -13.03 14.26 -13.49
C PRO A 335 -14.39 14.88 -13.76
N GLY A 336 -14.39 16.19 -14.04
CA GLY A 336 -15.60 16.92 -14.40
C GLY A 336 -16.22 16.16 -15.57
N LYS A 337 -17.54 15.89 -15.54
CA LYS A 337 -18.27 15.51 -16.75
C LYS A 337 -17.83 16.49 -17.82
N ALA A 338 -17.20 15.99 -18.88
CA ALA A 338 -16.80 16.81 -20.02
C ALA A 338 -18.01 17.69 -20.38
N GLY A 339 -17.86 19.00 -20.18
CA GLY A 339 -18.91 19.96 -20.51
C GLY A 339 -19.25 19.78 -21.97
N ALA A 340 -20.51 19.57 -22.26
CA ALA A 340 -21.06 19.63 -23.60
C ALA A 340 -20.54 20.94 -24.23
N ALA A 341 -19.79 20.82 -25.32
CA ALA A 341 -19.34 21.94 -26.10
C ALA A 341 -20.60 22.74 -26.49
N THR A 342 -20.71 23.97 -25.99
CA THR A 342 -21.71 24.95 -26.46
C THR A 342 -21.31 25.27 -27.89
N GLU A 343 -22.06 24.78 -28.87
CA GLU A 343 -22.03 25.27 -30.24
C GLU A 343 -22.38 26.74 -30.22
N VAL A 344 -21.38 27.58 -30.48
CA VAL A 344 -21.66 29.01 -30.83
C VAL A 344 -22.05 29.03 -32.30
N SER A 345 -23.34 29.15 -32.56
CA SER A 345 -23.85 29.48 -33.89
C SER A 345 -23.40 30.88 -34.30
N LYS A 346 -22.78 30.95 -35.45
CA LYS A 346 -22.75 32.14 -36.30
C LYS A 346 -23.60 31.91 -37.52
#